data_5e9eb6e6994d870647a73e4848b35383
#
_entry.id   5e9eb6e6994d870647a73e4848b35383
#
_cell.length_a   1.000
_cell.length_b   1.000
_cell.length_c   1.000
_cell.angle_alpha   90.00
_cell.angle_beta   90.00
_cell.angle_gamma   90.00
#
_symmetry.space_group_name_H-M   'P 1'
#
loop_
_entity.id
_entity.type
_entity.pdbx_description
1 polymer ?
#
loop_
_entity_poly.entity_id
_entity_poly.type
_entity_poly.pdbx_seq_one_letter_code
_entity_poly.pdbx_strand_id
1 'polypeptide(L)'
;MIASGVDGSNGWEDGDFNVAQFAVKAKGVLEFDKEATLWAGKTYYQRKDIHITDFYFLNTSGTGGGVENISVGDQKFSIALMQDNGSQKRGNPGDQADYEEKYKSEDVNAYILDMRLANINLWADASLEVAAAYNFATAGDDQNLKADDGVLLSAILQQGLSNGFNQTVAQFGTSSYGAQMASLGAGAWFDRSGDNNDVTGYRLINWGVMNFGQSWEVGHQALYASSDYDQGTHSLASVVVRPMYKWNDTMRTIFEAGYFTETLADDTDKAGSKLTVAQAWAMGDSFWARPEIRVYGSYITDDEGTTFGEKGDGEYVAGIQVEAWW
;
A
#
# COMPACT_ATOMS: atom_id res chain seq x y z
N MET A 1 -17.51 7.47 -1.06
CA MET A 1 -16.98 7.23 -2.41
C MET A 1 -17.66 6.00 -2.98
N ILE A 2 -18.20 6.09 -4.17
CA ILE A 2 -18.81 4.97 -4.90
C ILE A 2 -17.79 4.53 -5.94
N ALA A 3 -17.34 3.28 -5.89
CA ALA A 3 -16.50 2.72 -6.92
C ALA A 3 -17.36 1.87 -7.86
N SER A 4 -17.24 2.08 -9.16
CA SER A 4 -17.84 1.22 -10.19
C SER A 4 -16.74 0.38 -10.83
N GLY A 5 -16.93 -0.92 -10.93
CA GLY A 5 -16.12 -1.79 -11.77
C GLY A 5 -16.85 -2.02 -13.09
N VAL A 6 -16.16 -1.88 -14.22
CA VAL A 6 -16.66 -2.22 -15.54
C VAL A 6 -15.83 -3.37 -16.05
N ASP A 7 -16.46 -4.51 -16.26
CA ASP A 7 -15.79 -5.71 -16.75
C ASP A 7 -15.67 -5.62 -18.29
N GLY A 8 -14.46 -5.29 -18.77
CA GLY A 8 -14.00 -5.50 -20.15
C GLY A 8 -14.75 -4.81 -21.29
N SER A 9 -15.72 -3.95 -21.00
CA SER A 9 -16.55 -3.28 -22.01
C SER A 9 -16.17 -1.81 -22.22
N ASN A 10 -16.74 -1.18 -23.22
CA ASN A 10 -16.55 0.23 -23.54
C ASN A 10 -17.20 1.22 -22.53
N GLY A 11 -17.61 0.76 -21.36
CA GLY A 11 -18.21 1.57 -20.29
C GLY A 11 -19.71 1.84 -20.44
N TRP A 12 -20.40 1.17 -21.38
CA TRP A 12 -21.83 1.33 -21.63
C TRP A 12 -22.67 0.15 -21.15
N GLU A 13 -22.04 -0.85 -20.52
CA GLU A 13 -22.73 -2.00 -19.95
C GLU A 13 -22.94 -1.82 -18.45
N ASP A 14 -23.77 -2.68 -17.86
CA ASP A 14 -24.10 -2.64 -16.43
C ASP A 14 -22.87 -2.70 -15.56
N GLY A 15 -22.69 -1.73 -14.69
CA GLY A 15 -21.60 -1.66 -13.73
C GLY A 15 -22.09 -1.97 -12.32
N ASP A 16 -21.28 -2.71 -11.57
CA ASP A 16 -21.52 -2.94 -10.15
C ASP A 16 -21.14 -1.70 -9.33
N PHE A 17 -22.04 -1.25 -8.47
CA PHE A 17 -21.79 -0.17 -7.54
C PHE A 17 -21.42 -0.73 -6.16
N ASN A 18 -20.27 -0.37 -5.66
CA ASN A 18 -19.84 -0.71 -4.31
C ASN A 18 -19.62 0.55 -3.47
N VAL A 19 -20.18 0.57 -2.26
CA VAL A 19 -19.92 1.64 -1.30
C VAL A 19 -18.59 1.39 -0.62
N ALA A 20 -17.56 2.14 -1.02
CA ALA A 20 -16.20 2.00 -0.51
C ALA A 20 -16.06 2.49 0.94
N GLN A 21 -16.81 3.51 1.34
CA GLN A 21 -16.79 4.06 2.69
C GLN A 21 -18.22 4.42 3.14
N PHE A 22 -18.57 3.93 4.34
CA PHE A 22 -19.79 4.29 5.05
C PHE A 22 -19.53 4.17 6.55
N ALA A 23 -19.18 5.27 7.19
CA ALA A 23 -18.82 5.30 8.61
C ALA A 23 -19.36 6.56 9.30
N VAL A 24 -19.63 6.42 10.59
CA VAL A 24 -19.97 7.53 11.48
C VAL A 24 -18.75 7.87 12.32
N LYS A 25 -18.42 9.16 12.40
CA LYS A 25 -17.35 9.69 13.25
C LYS A 25 -17.93 10.74 14.20
N ALA A 26 -17.64 10.61 15.49
CA ALA A 26 -18.12 11.49 16.55
C ALA A 26 -16.93 12.03 17.37
N LYS A 27 -16.56 13.29 17.14
CA LYS A 27 -15.55 14.01 17.91
C LYS A 27 -16.18 14.69 19.12
N GLY A 28 -15.46 14.74 20.25
CA GLY A 28 -15.88 15.48 21.45
C GLY A 28 -16.92 14.77 22.31
N VAL A 29 -17.31 13.53 21.97
CA VAL A 29 -18.32 12.77 22.74
C VAL A 29 -17.72 12.03 23.94
N LEU A 30 -16.40 11.77 23.92
CA LEU A 30 -15.72 11.08 25.01
C LEU A 30 -15.35 12.09 26.12
N GLU A 31 -15.79 11.81 27.34
CA GLU A 31 -15.59 12.76 28.45
C GLU A 31 -14.12 12.87 28.88
N PHE A 32 -13.37 11.80 28.75
CA PHE A 32 -11.96 11.74 29.14
C PHE A 32 -11.03 12.47 28.15
N ASP A 33 -11.45 12.63 26.88
CA ASP A 33 -10.69 13.36 25.87
C ASP A 33 -11.63 13.91 24.78
N LYS A 34 -11.79 15.23 24.72
CA LYS A 34 -12.63 15.92 23.71
C LYS A 34 -11.98 15.99 22.33
N GLU A 35 -10.67 15.76 22.22
CA GLU A 35 -9.96 15.69 20.93
C GLU A 35 -10.09 14.30 20.28
N ALA A 36 -10.33 13.27 21.05
CA ALA A 36 -10.52 11.93 20.55
C ALA A 36 -11.81 11.80 19.72
N THR A 37 -11.75 10.94 18.72
CA THR A 37 -12.86 10.67 17.80
C THR A 37 -13.26 9.21 17.89
N LEU A 38 -14.48 8.94 18.35
CA LEU A 38 -15.12 7.64 18.29
C LEU A 38 -15.66 7.42 16.87
N TRP A 39 -15.45 6.23 16.29
CA TRP A 39 -15.96 5.93 14.97
C TRP A 39 -16.40 4.46 14.83
N ALA A 40 -17.31 4.21 13.88
CA ALA A 40 -17.73 2.87 13.48
C ALA A 40 -18.22 2.87 12.03
N GLY A 41 -17.97 1.77 11.30
CA GLY A 41 -18.42 1.56 9.93
C GLY A 41 -17.31 1.08 8.99
N LYS A 42 -17.56 1.14 7.69
CA LYS A 42 -16.58 0.80 6.63
C LYS A 42 -15.79 2.05 6.23
N THR A 43 -14.48 2.01 6.36
CA THR A 43 -13.62 3.18 6.06
C THR A 43 -12.22 2.79 5.61
N TYR A 44 -11.57 3.71 4.89
CA TYR A 44 -10.13 3.68 4.66
C TYR A 44 -9.41 4.15 5.93
N TYR A 45 -9.13 3.20 6.84
CA TYR A 45 -8.60 3.50 8.15
C TYR A 45 -7.14 3.89 8.10
N GLN A 46 -6.83 5.18 8.27
CA GLN A 46 -5.48 5.74 8.41
C GLN A 46 -4.41 5.11 7.48
N ARG A 47 -4.81 4.71 6.25
CA ARG A 47 -3.87 4.06 5.32
C ARG A 47 -2.72 4.99 4.94
N LYS A 48 -1.57 4.37 4.70
CA LYS A 48 -0.32 5.03 4.32
C LYS A 48 0.11 4.54 2.95
N ASP A 49 0.43 5.45 2.06
CA ASP A 49 0.81 5.14 0.69
C ASP A 49 2.02 5.94 0.21
N ILE A 50 2.62 5.46 -0.85
CA ILE A 50 3.66 6.13 -1.63
C ILE A 50 3.08 6.43 -2.99
N HIS A 51 2.74 7.69 -3.19
CA HIS A 51 1.99 8.12 -4.36
C HIS A 51 2.69 7.84 -5.70
N ILE A 52 4.02 7.98 -5.79
CA ILE A 52 4.74 7.79 -7.06
C ILE A 52 4.67 6.35 -7.59
N THR A 53 4.41 5.37 -6.74
CA THR A 53 4.31 3.96 -7.10
C THR A 53 2.94 3.36 -6.84
N ASP A 54 1.98 4.19 -6.37
CA ASP A 54 0.63 3.76 -5.95
C ASP A 54 0.69 2.55 -4.97
N PHE A 55 1.68 2.61 -4.08
CA PHE A 55 1.95 1.53 -3.15
C PHE A 55 1.47 1.88 -1.73
N TYR A 56 0.47 1.15 -1.26
CA TYR A 56 0.03 1.20 0.13
C TYR A 56 0.90 0.29 0.98
N PHE A 57 1.71 0.85 1.87
CA PHE A 57 2.58 0.05 2.74
C PHE A 57 1.95 -0.28 4.11
N LEU A 58 0.90 0.46 4.52
CA LEU A 58 0.10 0.15 5.71
C LEU A 58 -1.37 0.45 5.42
N ASN A 59 -2.20 -0.59 5.39
CA ASN A 59 -3.62 -0.48 5.05
C ASN A 59 -4.42 -1.59 5.74
N THR A 60 -5.01 -1.28 6.87
CA THR A 60 -5.93 -2.14 7.63
C THR A 60 -7.38 -1.74 7.41
N SER A 61 -7.69 -1.09 6.29
CA SER A 61 -9.02 -0.61 5.95
C SER A 61 -10.05 -1.72 5.85
N GLY A 62 -11.28 -1.41 6.23
CA GLY A 62 -12.36 -2.38 6.21
C GLY A 62 -13.57 -1.89 7.01
N THR A 63 -14.39 -2.83 7.47
CA THR A 63 -15.49 -2.59 8.42
C THR A 63 -14.95 -2.75 9.83
N GLY A 64 -15.27 -1.81 10.71
CA GLY A 64 -14.79 -1.87 12.08
C GLY A 64 -15.23 -0.69 12.92
N GLY A 65 -14.53 -0.47 14.00
CA GLY A 65 -14.75 0.67 14.88
C GLY A 65 -13.58 0.88 15.85
N GLY A 66 -13.49 2.08 16.39
CA GLY A 66 -12.38 2.41 17.26
C GLY A 66 -12.40 3.84 17.77
N VAL A 67 -11.31 4.22 18.40
CA VAL A 67 -11.08 5.58 18.87
C VAL A 67 -9.79 6.11 18.26
N GLU A 68 -9.86 7.24 17.58
CA GLU A 68 -8.72 7.92 16.98
C GLU A 68 -8.30 9.14 17.81
N ASN A 69 -7.02 9.46 17.78
CA ASN A 69 -6.44 10.69 18.32
C ASN A 69 -6.63 10.89 19.83
N ILE A 70 -6.60 9.82 20.62
CA ILE A 70 -6.54 9.91 22.08
C ILE A 70 -5.25 10.63 22.46
N SER A 71 -5.35 11.68 23.31
CA SER A 71 -4.22 12.49 23.75
C SER A 71 -3.38 11.74 24.79
N VAL A 72 -2.10 11.53 24.49
CA VAL A 72 -1.11 10.97 25.41
C VAL A 72 0.06 11.96 25.47
N GLY A 73 -0.07 12.98 26.31
CA GLY A 73 0.81 14.15 26.23
C GLY A 73 0.70 14.83 24.88
N ASP A 74 1.82 15.01 24.17
CA ASP A 74 1.87 15.57 22.83
C ASP A 74 1.59 14.53 21.74
N GLN A 75 1.61 13.25 22.06
CA GLN A 75 1.36 12.16 21.12
C GLN A 75 -0.14 11.92 20.94
N LYS A 76 -0.48 11.22 19.86
CA LYS A 76 -1.86 10.80 19.56
C LYS A 76 -1.90 9.29 19.42
N PHE A 77 -2.66 8.66 20.32
CA PHE A 77 -2.90 7.22 20.28
C PHE A 77 -4.21 6.92 19.56
N SER A 78 -4.22 5.90 18.73
CA SER A 78 -5.41 5.40 18.06
C SER A 78 -5.48 3.89 18.22
N ILE A 79 -6.70 3.35 18.41
CA ILE A 79 -6.97 1.92 18.52
C ILE A 79 -8.24 1.60 17.76
N ALA A 80 -8.22 0.54 16.95
CA ALA A 80 -9.37 0.07 16.20
C ALA A 80 -9.41 -1.45 16.12
N LEU A 81 -10.62 -1.99 16.09
CA LEU A 81 -10.89 -3.36 15.73
C LEU A 81 -11.51 -3.39 14.35
N MET A 82 -10.84 -4.02 13.39
CA MET A 82 -11.27 -4.15 12.01
C MET A 82 -11.64 -5.60 11.72
N GLN A 83 -12.67 -5.80 10.94
CA GLN A 83 -12.98 -7.11 10.35
C GLN A 83 -12.22 -7.24 9.04
N ASP A 84 -11.38 -8.25 8.97
CA ASP A 84 -10.74 -8.68 7.74
C ASP A 84 -11.61 -9.78 7.12
N ASN A 85 -12.40 -9.43 6.12
CA ASN A 85 -13.18 -10.41 5.38
C ASN A 85 -12.32 -11.19 4.38
N GLY A 86 -10.99 -11.00 4.44
CA GLY A 86 -9.95 -11.55 3.60
C GLY A 86 -10.43 -11.80 2.19
N SER A 87 -10.02 -11.02 1.22
CA SER A 87 -10.39 -11.38 -0.14
C SER A 87 -9.70 -12.69 -0.48
N GLN A 88 -10.40 -13.78 -0.37
CA GLN A 88 -10.02 -15.11 -0.87
C GLN A 88 -9.69 -15.10 -2.39
N LYS A 89 -9.74 -13.94 -3.04
CA LYS A 89 -9.66 -13.75 -4.48
C LYS A 89 -8.31 -13.27 -4.99
N ARG A 90 -7.21 -13.46 -4.27
CA ARG A 90 -5.87 -13.19 -4.80
C ARG A 90 -5.04 -14.47 -4.98
N GLY A 91 -5.66 -15.53 -5.50
CA GLY A 91 -4.96 -16.55 -6.27
C GLY A 91 -4.81 -16.07 -7.72
N ASN A 92 -3.85 -16.59 -8.45
CA ASN A 92 -3.75 -16.43 -9.90
C ASN A 92 -5.12 -16.63 -10.55
N PRO A 93 -5.54 -15.84 -11.55
CA PRO A 93 -6.82 -16.05 -12.23
C PRO A 93 -7.03 -17.47 -12.80
N GLY A 94 -5.95 -18.25 -12.97
CA GLY A 94 -5.99 -19.65 -13.38
C GLY A 94 -6.35 -20.66 -12.27
N ASP A 95 -6.13 -20.29 -11.01
CA ASP A 95 -6.32 -21.20 -9.86
C ASP A 95 -7.63 -20.94 -9.11
N GLN A 96 -8.41 -19.96 -9.57
CA GLN A 96 -9.60 -19.47 -8.87
C GLN A 96 -10.69 -20.55 -8.69
N ALA A 97 -10.84 -21.46 -9.66
CA ALA A 97 -11.83 -22.54 -9.59
C ALA A 97 -11.46 -23.60 -8.55
N ASP A 98 -10.18 -23.97 -8.49
CA ASP A 98 -9.68 -24.97 -7.51
C ASP A 98 -9.67 -24.37 -6.09
N TYR A 99 -9.36 -23.07 -5.96
CA TYR A 99 -9.40 -22.38 -4.68
C TYR A 99 -10.83 -22.23 -4.15
N GLU A 100 -11.78 -21.84 -4.99
CA GLU A 100 -13.19 -21.73 -4.61
C GLU A 100 -13.80 -23.08 -4.22
N GLU A 101 -13.39 -24.18 -4.82
CA GLU A 101 -13.87 -25.51 -4.47
C GLU A 101 -13.26 -26.02 -3.16
N LYS A 102 -11.96 -25.77 -2.95
CA LYS A 102 -11.22 -26.20 -1.76
C LYS A 102 -11.60 -25.42 -0.49
N TYR A 103 -11.97 -24.14 -0.62
CA TYR A 103 -12.20 -23.24 0.53
C TYR A 103 -13.64 -22.69 0.63
N LYS A 104 -14.56 -23.17 -0.19
CA LYS A 104 -15.97 -22.73 -0.28
C LYS A 104 -16.79 -22.90 0.98
N SER A 105 -16.35 -23.73 1.92
CA SER A 105 -17.11 -24.06 3.14
C SER A 105 -16.53 -23.44 4.41
N GLU A 106 -15.51 -22.59 4.31
CA GLU A 106 -14.75 -22.17 5.49
C GLU A 106 -14.93 -20.67 5.75
N ASP A 107 -15.92 -20.34 6.56
CA ASP A 107 -16.11 -18.99 7.13
C ASP A 107 -15.04 -18.72 8.21
N VAL A 108 -13.79 -18.52 7.80
CA VAL A 108 -12.76 -18.00 8.71
C VAL A 108 -12.94 -16.51 8.82
N ASN A 109 -13.40 -16.05 9.97
CA ASN A 109 -13.39 -14.64 10.30
C ASN A 109 -12.03 -14.27 10.86
N ALA A 110 -11.37 -13.27 10.28
CA ALA A 110 -10.19 -12.67 10.85
C ALA A 110 -10.51 -11.25 11.32
N TYR A 111 -9.90 -10.89 12.43
CA TYR A 111 -10.05 -9.57 13.02
C TYR A 111 -8.67 -8.97 13.21
N ILE A 112 -8.55 -7.68 12.95
CA ILE A 112 -7.31 -6.93 13.12
C ILE A 112 -7.49 -5.96 14.27
N LEU A 113 -6.67 -6.09 15.30
CA LEU A 113 -6.48 -5.05 16.31
C LEU A 113 -5.36 -4.13 15.81
N ASP A 114 -5.72 -2.92 15.41
CA ASP A 114 -4.77 -1.89 14.95
C ASP A 114 -4.55 -0.87 16.06
N MET A 115 -3.30 -0.63 16.42
CA MET A 115 -2.88 0.33 17.44
C MET A 115 -1.79 1.23 16.85
N ARG A 116 -1.92 2.55 17.03
CA ARG A 116 -0.96 3.53 16.52
C ARG A 116 -0.66 4.60 17.54
N LEU A 117 0.61 4.99 17.62
CA LEU A 117 1.06 6.14 18.39
C LEU A 117 1.82 7.08 17.45
N ALA A 118 1.24 8.23 17.17
CA ALA A 118 1.76 9.24 16.26
C ALA A 118 2.24 10.49 17.00
N ASN A 119 2.92 11.40 16.29
CA ASN A 119 3.46 12.65 16.80
C ASN A 119 4.52 12.44 17.89
N ILE A 120 5.33 11.40 17.82
CA ILE A 120 6.49 11.23 18.66
C ILE A 120 7.59 12.16 18.12
N ASN A 121 7.74 13.34 18.69
CA ASN A 121 8.74 14.32 18.26
C ASN A 121 10.15 13.82 18.65
N LEU A 122 11.06 13.74 17.67
CA LEU A 122 12.44 13.30 17.86
C LEU A 122 13.42 14.47 17.86
N TRP A 123 13.35 15.33 16.84
CA TRP A 123 14.10 16.58 16.71
C TRP A 123 13.29 17.57 15.87
N ALA A 124 13.81 18.77 15.64
CA ALA A 124 13.14 19.75 14.83
C ALA A 124 12.79 19.19 13.45
N ASP A 125 11.54 19.35 13.04
CA ASP A 125 10.98 18.90 11.77
C ASP A 125 10.99 17.36 11.56
N ALA A 126 11.18 16.56 12.64
CA ALA A 126 11.12 15.11 12.56
C ALA A 126 10.16 14.52 13.60
N SER A 127 9.28 13.66 13.14
CA SER A 127 8.34 12.90 13.97
C SER A 127 8.32 11.42 13.60
N LEU A 128 8.08 10.59 14.61
CA LEU A 128 7.91 9.16 14.44
C LEU A 128 6.45 8.78 14.72
N GLU A 129 5.90 7.91 13.88
CA GLU A 129 4.70 7.14 14.15
C GLU A 129 5.09 5.66 14.29
N VAL A 130 4.58 4.99 15.32
CA VAL A 130 4.69 3.54 15.45
C VAL A 130 3.30 2.94 15.36
N ALA A 131 3.19 1.83 14.63
CA ALA A 131 1.93 1.11 14.48
C ALA A 131 2.14 -0.39 14.70
N ALA A 132 1.16 -1.04 15.29
CA ALA A 132 1.09 -2.48 15.46
C ALA A 132 -0.29 -2.96 15.03
N ALA A 133 -0.34 -3.91 14.10
CA ALA A 133 -1.55 -4.64 13.76
C ALA A 133 -1.37 -6.11 14.19
N TYR A 134 -2.34 -6.61 14.93
CA TYR A 134 -2.41 -8.01 15.33
C TYR A 134 -3.65 -8.63 14.67
N ASN A 135 -3.43 -9.60 13.81
CA ASN A 135 -4.52 -10.36 13.20
C ASN A 135 -4.72 -11.66 13.96
N PHE A 136 -5.91 -11.84 14.50
CA PHE A 136 -6.32 -13.09 15.11
C PHE A 136 -7.31 -13.78 14.17
N ALA A 137 -6.87 -14.92 13.63
CA ALA A 137 -7.68 -15.78 12.81
C ALA A 137 -8.44 -16.76 13.71
N THR A 138 -9.77 -16.81 13.57
CA THR A 138 -10.58 -17.81 14.24
C THR A 138 -10.97 -18.89 13.24
N ALA A 139 -10.50 -20.12 13.45
CA ALA A 139 -10.94 -21.27 12.69
C ALA A 139 -12.35 -21.72 13.14
N GLY A 140 -13.24 -22.07 12.21
CA GLY A 140 -14.47 -22.77 12.52
C GLY A 140 -14.22 -24.21 12.99
N ASP A 141 -15.20 -24.83 13.63
CA ASP A 141 -15.07 -26.15 14.29
C ASP A 141 -14.69 -27.31 13.34
N ASP A 142 -14.95 -27.16 12.03
CA ASP A 142 -14.75 -28.19 11.01
C ASP A 142 -13.53 -27.97 10.10
N GLN A 143 -12.61 -27.07 10.46
CA GLN A 143 -11.52 -26.66 9.57
C GLN A 143 -10.24 -27.46 9.75
N ASN A 144 -9.74 -27.99 8.65
CA ASN A 144 -8.44 -28.67 8.59
C ASN A 144 -7.25 -27.72 8.40
N LEU A 145 -7.52 -26.47 8.06
CA LEU A 145 -6.51 -25.42 7.84
C LEU A 145 -6.58 -24.40 8.97
N LYS A 146 -5.45 -24.17 9.62
CA LYS A 146 -5.33 -23.19 10.70
C LYS A 146 -4.25 -22.19 10.33
N ALA A 147 -4.69 -20.98 9.97
CA ALA A 147 -3.77 -19.85 9.94
C ALA A 147 -3.40 -19.47 11.37
N ASP A 148 -2.11 -19.29 11.63
CA ASP A 148 -1.64 -18.71 12.86
C ASP A 148 -1.89 -17.22 12.90
N ASP A 149 -2.04 -16.67 14.09
CA ASP A 149 -2.12 -15.23 14.29
C ASP A 149 -0.87 -14.53 13.74
N GLY A 150 -1.05 -13.30 13.28
CA GLY A 150 0.04 -12.52 12.69
C GLY A 150 0.21 -11.16 13.34
N VAL A 151 1.45 -10.71 13.41
CA VAL A 151 1.83 -9.38 13.87
C VAL A 151 2.44 -8.59 12.72
N LEU A 152 1.99 -7.35 12.51
CA LEU A 152 2.63 -6.36 11.65
C LEU A 152 3.06 -5.17 12.50
N LEU A 153 4.36 -4.91 12.56
CA LEU A 153 4.94 -3.74 13.21
C LEU A 153 5.41 -2.75 12.16
N SER A 154 5.19 -1.47 12.41
CA SER A 154 5.63 -0.39 11.52
C SER A 154 6.21 0.76 12.32
N ALA A 155 7.34 1.30 11.87
CA ALA A 155 7.93 2.53 12.35
C ALA A 155 8.08 3.49 11.16
N ILE A 156 7.46 4.66 11.23
CA ILE A 156 7.36 5.64 10.16
C ILE A 156 7.99 6.94 10.62
N LEU A 157 9.20 7.21 10.17
CA LEU A 157 9.92 8.46 10.44
C LEU A 157 9.61 9.47 9.35
N GLN A 158 8.93 10.54 9.69
CA GLN A 158 8.68 11.68 8.82
C GLN A 158 9.69 12.78 9.11
N GLN A 159 10.33 13.32 8.08
CA GLN A 159 11.30 14.40 8.17
C GLN A 159 10.88 15.54 7.24
N GLY A 160 10.59 16.70 7.80
CA GLY A 160 10.47 17.94 7.05
C GLY A 160 11.85 18.42 6.59
N LEU A 161 11.95 18.86 5.36
CA LEU A 161 13.15 19.44 4.77
C LEU A 161 12.83 20.87 4.32
N SER A 162 13.83 21.74 4.24
CA SER A 162 13.62 23.13 3.78
C SER A 162 13.05 23.21 2.35
N ASN A 163 13.19 22.14 1.57
CA ASN A 163 12.75 22.05 0.18
C ASN A 163 11.81 20.88 -0.09
N GLY A 164 11.18 20.29 0.94
CA GLY A 164 10.28 19.17 0.76
C GLY A 164 10.18 18.29 1.99
N PHE A 165 10.07 16.99 1.79
CA PHE A 165 10.07 16.02 2.88
C PHE A 165 10.75 14.71 2.48
N ASN A 166 11.16 13.95 3.49
CA ASN A 166 11.59 12.58 3.37
C ASN A 166 10.90 11.72 4.42
N GLN A 167 10.52 10.51 4.05
CA GLN A 167 9.94 9.53 4.97
C GLN A 167 10.70 8.23 4.88
N THR A 168 11.05 7.66 6.04
CA THR A 168 11.67 6.34 6.15
C THR A 168 10.73 5.43 6.92
N VAL A 169 10.43 4.26 6.35
CA VAL A 169 9.52 3.27 6.93
C VAL A 169 10.28 1.98 7.15
N ALA A 170 10.19 1.42 8.36
CA ALA A 170 10.64 0.08 8.67
C ALA A 170 9.44 -0.76 9.13
N GLN A 171 9.28 -1.94 8.53
CA GLN A 171 8.20 -2.86 8.87
C GLN A 171 8.75 -4.27 9.15
N PHE A 172 8.07 -4.98 10.04
CA PHE A 172 8.32 -6.38 10.34
C PHE A 172 6.98 -7.10 10.45
N GLY A 173 6.87 -8.29 9.87
CA GLY A 173 5.67 -9.10 9.91
C GLY A 173 5.97 -10.55 10.25
N THR A 174 4.97 -11.22 10.83
CA THR A 174 4.97 -12.67 11.07
C THR A 174 3.78 -13.30 10.39
N SER A 175 3.83 -14.59 10.13
CA SER A 175 2.76 -15.35 9.48
C SER A 175 2.40 -14.72 8.13
N SER A 176 1.12 -14.59 7.78
CA SER A 176 0.69 -13.95 6.54
C SER A 176 1.21 -12.50 6.38
N TYR A 177 1.43 -11.77 7.47
CA TYR A 177 2.07 -10.46 7.38
C TYR A 177 3.56 -10.55 7.03
N GLY A 178 4.25 -11.61 7.46
CA GLY A 178 5.62 -11.89 7.04
C GLY A 178 5.71 -12.10 5.52
N ALA A 179 4.83 -12.92 4.97
CA ALA A 179 4.74 -13.16 3.52
C ALA A 179 4.40 -11.89 2.72
N GLN A 180 3.64 -10.97 3.30
CA GLN A 180 3.27 -9.71 2.67
C GLN A 180 4.44 -8.72 2.52
N MET A 181 5.56 -8.91 3.20
CA MET A 181 6.66 -7.95 3.11
C MET A 181 7.26 -7.90 1.71
N ALA A 182 7.73 -9.02 1.16
CA ALA A 182 8.31 -9.05 -0.19
C ALA A 182 7.24 -9.05 -1.30
N SER A 183 6.04 -9.58 -1.05
CA SER A 183 4.92 -9.54 -2.01
C SER A 183 4.18 -8.21 -2.05
N LEU A 184 4.69 -7.17 -1.37
CA LEU A 184 4.13 -5.82 -1.33
C LEU A 184 2.68 -5.75 -0.80
N GLY A 185 2.30 -6.65 0.09
CA GLY A 185 1.05 -6.54 0.81
C GLY A 185 1.08 -5.39 1.82
N ALA A 186 -0.08 -4.90 2.21
CA ALA A 186 -0.24 -3.71 3.05
C ALA A 186 -0.89 -3.97 4.41
N GLY A 187 -1.25 -5.22 4.71
CA GLY A 187 -1.99 -5.59 5.93
C GLY A 187 -3.51 -5.57 5.79
N ALA A 188 -4.05 -5.25 4.62
CA ALA A 188 -5.49 -5.19 4.36
C ALA A 188 -6.18 -6.56 4.24
N TRP A 189 -5.41 -7.60 4.09
CA TRP A 189 -5.87 -8.98 3.99
C TRP A 189 -4.91 -9.90 4.72
N PHE A 190 -5.42 -11.03 5.16
CA PHE A 190 -4.63 -12.05 5.85
C PHE A 190 -4.92 -13.41 5.20
N ASP A 191 -3.87 -14.09 4.76
CA ASP A 191 -4.01 -15.43 4.18
C ASP A 191 -4.34 -16.42 5.30
N ARG A 192 -5.38 -17.22 5.07
CA ARG A 192 -5.94 -18.15 6.05
C ARG A 192 -5.65 -19.61 5.71
N SER A 193 -4.89 -19.86 4.65
CA SER A 193 -4.54 -21.21 4.23
C SER A 193 -3.68 -21.96 5.25
N GLY A 194 -2.93 -21.23 6.06
CA GLY A 194 -1.90 -21.78 6.93
C GLY A 194 -0.55 -21.98 6.24
N ASP A 195 -0.46 -21.75 4.94
CA ASP A 195 0.78 -21.93 4.17
C ASP A 195 1.88 -20.93 4.58
N ASN A 196 1.49 -19.84 5.27
CA ASN A 196 2.40 -18.78 5.69
C ASN A 196 2.63 -18.75 7.22
N ASN A 197 2.24 -19.76 7.98
CA ASN A 197 2.27 -19.72 9.44
C ASN A 197 3.65 -19.40 10.03
N ASP A 198 4.70 -20.00 9.48
CA ASP A 198 6.08 -19.86 9.96
C ASP A 198 6.87 -18.74 9.26
N VAL A 199 6.22 -18.00 8.35
CA VAL A 199 6.89 -16.94 7.58
C VAL A 199 7.15 -15.72 8.44
N THR A 200 8.37 -15.22 8.37
CA THR A 200 8.75 -13.91 8.90
C THR A 200 9.26 -13.02 7.79
N GLY A 201 9.08 -11.71 7.92
CA GLY A 201 9.57 -10.80 6.89
C GLY A 201 9.78 -9.39 7.40
N TYR A 202 10.57 -8.63 6.65
CA TYR A 202 10.80 -7.22 6.94
C TYR A 202 10.84 -6.41 5.64
N ARG A 203 10.59 -5.11 5.79
CA ARG A 203 10.62 -4.16 4.68
C ARG A 203 11.15 -2.82 5.15
N LEU A 204 12.04 -2.25 4.34
CA LEU A 204 12.58 -0.91 4.54
C LEU A 204 12.26 -0.07 3.31
N ILE A 205 11.68 1.11 3.53
CA ILE A 205 11.31 2.04 2.49
C ILE A 205 11.87 3.42 2.82
N ASN A 206 12.38 4.11 1.81
CA ASN A 206 12.66 5.53 1.88
C ASN A 206 12.02 6.22 0.68
N TRP A 207 11.26 7.28 0.91
CA TRP A 207 10.60 8.03 -0.15
C TRP A 207 10.39 9.49 0.23
N GLY A 208 10.15 10.31 -0.75
CA GLY A 208 9.89 11.73 -0.50
C GLY A 208 9.73 12.53 -1.78
N VAL A 209 9.47 13.83 -1.60
CA VAL A 209 9.40 14.81 -2.68
C VAL A 209 10.20 16.04 -2.28
N MET A 210 11.07 16.48 -3.16
CA MET A 210 11.96 17.62 -2.93
C MET A 210 11.90 18.60 -4.10
N ASN A 211 11.92 19.90 -3.78
CA ASN A 211 11.98 20.99 -4.73
C ASN A 211 13.44 21.39 -5.00
N PHE A 212 13.79 21.59 -6.26
CA PHE A 212 15.08 22.10 -6.71
C PHE A 212 14.87 23.37 -7.54
N GLY A 213 15.12 24.52 -6.90
CA GLY A 213 14.76 25.81 -7.45
C GLY A 213 13.24 25.99 -7.57
N GLN A 214 12.81 26.77 -8.57
CA GLN A 214 11.38 27.07 -8.80
C GLN A 214 10.71 26.13 -9.80
N SER A 215 11.51 25.44 -10.64
CA SER A 215 10.98 24.71 -11.80
C SER A 215 11.04 23.19 -11.66
N TRP A 216 11.78 22.63 -10.70
CA TRP A 216 11.92 21.20 -10.54
C TRP A 216 11.35 20.71 -9.23
N GLU A 217 10.57 19.64 -9.30
CA GLU A 217 10.23 18.78 -8.17
C GLU A 217 10.66 17.36 -8.48
N VAL A 218 11.18 16.65 -7.49
CA VAL A 218 11.67 15.29 -7.67
C VAL A 218 11.06 14.40 -6.60
N GLY A 219 10.24 13.45 -7.04
CA GLY A 219 9.81 12.33 -6.21
C GLY A 219 10.82 11.20 -6.29
N HIS A 220 11.05 10.51 -5.18
CA HIS A 220 11.91 9.33 -5.12
C HIS A 220 11.32 8.25 -4.23
N GLN A 221 11.70 7.00 -4.51
CA GLN A 221 11.47 5.84 -3.64
C GLN A 221 12.63 4.86 -3.77
N ALA A 222 13.06 4.30 -2.64
CA ALA A 222 13.87 3.10 -2.56
C ALA A 222 13.19 2.12 -1.60
N LEU A 223 13.15 0.85 -1.97
CA LEU A 223 12.50 -0.20 -1.20
C LEU A 223 13.39 -1.43 -1.19
N TYR A 224 13.52 -2.07 -0.03
CA TYR A 224 14.01 -3.42 0.11
C TYR A 224 13.07 -4.21 1.02
N ALA A 225 12.75 -5.43 0.63
CA ALA A 225 11.89 -6.34 1.39
C ALA A 225 12.43 -7.77 1.32
N SER A 226 12.17 -8.54 2.39
CA SER A 226 12.49 -9.95 2.47
C SER A 226 11.41 -10.68 3.24
N SER A 227 11.05 -11.87 2.78
CA SER A 227 10.14 -12.81 3.44
C SER A 227 10.79 -14.18 3.45
N ASP A 228 11.02 -14.71 4.64
CA ASP A 228 11.68 -16.00 4.84
C ASP A 228 10.63 -17.09 5.01
N TYR A 229 10.62 -18.04 4.08
CA TYR A 229 9.79 -19.24 4.07
C TYR A 229 10.62 -20.46 4.37
N ASP A 230 10.03 -21.57 4.78
CA ASP A 230 10.73 -22.83 5.01
C ASP A 230 11.50 -23.33 3.76
N GLN A 231 10.96 -23.07 2.58
CA GLN A 231 11.53 -23.51 1.30
C GLN A 231 12.55 -22.53 0.70
N GLY A 232 12.69 -21.32 1.23
CA GLY A 232 13.61 -20.30 0.70
C GLY A 232 13.20 -18.89 1.06
N THR A 233 13.94 -17.91 0.59
CA THR A 233 13.74 -16.50 0.88
C THR A 233 13.23 -15.77 -0.36
N HIS A 234 12.08 -15.11 -0.25
CA HIS A 234 11.62 -14.16 -1.25
C HIS A 234 12.17 -12.78 -0.92
N SER A 235 12.91 -12.17 -1.82
CA SER A 235 13.48 -10.84 -1.66
C SER A 235 13.16 -9.93 -2.82
N LEU A 236 12.96 -8.64 -2.54
CA LEU A 236 12.64 -7.60 -3.52
C LEU A 236 13.42 -6.32 -3.21
N ALA A 237 14.06 -5.76 -4.21
CA ALA A 237 14.63 -4.41 -4.15
C ALA A 237 14.10 -3.57 -5.31
N SER A 238 13.75 -2.32 -5.06
CA SER A 238 13.34 -1.39 -6.11
C SER A 238 13.76 0.04 -5.83
N VAL A 239 14.00 0.79 -6.90
CA VAL A 239 14.27 2.23 -6.85
C VAL A 239 13.48 2.92 -7.95
N VAL A 240 12.87 4.06 -7.61
CA VAL A 240 12.15 4.92 -8.56
C VAL A 240 12.54 6.37 -8.31
N VAL A 241 12.77 7.10 -9.39
CA VAL A 241 12.98 8.56 -9.36
C VAL A 241 12.06 9.18 -10.40
N ARG A 242 11.30 10.21 -9.98
CA ARG A 242 10.34 10.93 -10.82
C ARG A 242 10.62 12.43 -10.79
N PRO A 243 11.56 12.94 -11.58
CA PRO A 243 11.73 14.37 -11.79
C PRO A 243 10.59 14.97 -12.62
N MET A 244 10.10 16.12 -12.20
CA MET A 244 9.04 16.88 -12.83
C MET A 244 9.53 18.30 -13.10
N TYR A 245 9.46 18.74 -14.37
CA TYR A 245 9.78 20.11 -14.76
C TYR A 245 8.50 20.92 -14.95
N LYS A 246 8.37 22.01 -14.23
CA LYS A 246 7.23 22.95 -14.26
C LYS A 246 7.48 24.03 -15.32
N TRP A 247 6.67 24.03 -16.38
CA TRP A 247 6.71 25.06 -17.42
C TRP A 247 5.99 26.34 -16.98
N ASN A 248 4.89 26.15 -16.29
CA ASN A 248 4.06 27.20 -15.68
C ASN A 248 3.15 26.56 -14.62
N ASP A 249 2.20 27.33 -14.08
CA ASP A 249 1.33 26.92 -12.96
C ASP A 249 0.42 25.72 -13.30
N THR A 250 0.26 25.36 -14.57
CA THR A 250 -0.67 24.30 -14.98
C THR A 250 -0.05 23.23 -15.89
N MET A 251 1.15 23.46 -16.44
CA MET A 251 1.77 22.57 -17.41
C MET A 251 3.14 22.09 -16.91
N ARG A 252 3.38 20.80 -17.03
CA ARG A 252 4.62 20.15 -16.58
C ARG A 252 4.99 18.95 -17.44
N THR A 253 6.29 18.68 -17.53
CA THR A 253 6.82 17.43 -18.10
C THR A 253 7.34 16.57 -16.97
N ILE A 254 6.90 15.31 -16.93
CA ILE A 254 7.26 14.31 -15.95
C ILE A 254 8.16 13.27 -16.60
N PHE A 255 9.28 13.00 -15.98
CA PHE A 255 10.14 11.87 -16.29
C PHE A 255 10.04 10.87 -15.15
N GLU A 256 10.18 9.59 -15.45
CA GLU A 256 10.28 8.54 -14.45
C GLU A 256 11.29 7.51 -14.89
N ALA A 257 12.14 7.10 -13.99
CA ALA A 257 13.03 5.96 -14.15
C ALA A 257 12.88 5.06 -12.92
N GLY A 258 12.63 3.78 -13.16
CA GLY A 258 12.50 2.78 -12.13
C GLY A 258 13.25 1.50 -12.50
N TYR A 259 13.76 0.80 -11.49
CA TYR A 259 14.36 -0.51 -11.61
C TYR A 259 13.96 -1.37 -10.42
N PHE A 260 13.73 -2.65 -10.65
CA PHE A 260 13.53 -3.62 -9.59
C PHE A 260 14.31 -4.91 -9.87
N THR A 261 14.62 -5.62 -8.79
CA THR A 261 15.09 -7.00 -8.81
C THR A 261 14.38 -7.78 -7.71
N GLU A 262 14.00 -9.00 -8.02
CA GLU A 262 13.22 -9.87 -7.13
C GLU A 262 13.74 -11.30 -7.30
N THR A 263 13.97 -12.00 -6.19
CA THR A 263 14.25 -13.43 -6.17
C THR A 263 13.14 -14.09 -5.36
N LEU A 264 12.36 -14.97 -5.96
CA LEU A 264 11.29 -15.72 -5.30
C LEU A 264 11.86 -16.82 -4.39
N ALA A 265 11.04 -17.38 -3.52
CA ALA A 265 11.44 -18.45 -2.60
C ALA A 265 11.88 -19.75 -3.27
N ASP A 266 11.59 -19.93 -4.56
CA ASP A 266 12.03 -21.04 -5.40
C ASP A 266 13.27 -20.73 -6.25
N ASP A 267 14.00 -19.67 -5.90
CA ASP A 267 15.18 -19.15 -6.61
C ASP A 267 14.88 -18.62 -8.05
N THR A 268 13.62 -18.34 -8.37
CA THR A 268 13.27 -17.68 -9.63
C THR A 268 13.60 -16.20 -9.55
N ASP A 269 14.47 -15.74 -10.43
CA ASP A 269 14.84 -14.32 -10.53
C ASP A 269 13.91 -13.57 -11.48
N LYS A 270 13.59 -12.33 -11.10
CA LYS A 270 12.90 -11.33 -11.91
C LYS A 270 13.63 -10.00 -11.80
N ALA A 271 13.78 -9.30 -12.91
CA ALA A 271 14.32 -7.96 -12.91
C ALA A 271 13.79 -7.18 -14.11
N GLY A 272 13.69 -5.88 -13.96
CA GLY A 272 13.27 -5.03 -15.06
C GLY A 272 13.37 -3.55 -14.75
N SER A 273 13.32 -2.77 -15.81
CA SER A 273 13.32 -1.31 -15.72
C SER A 273 12.10 -0.70 -16.41
N LYS A 274 11.77 0.51 -15.99
CA LYS A 274 10.73 1.34 -16.63
C LYS A 274 11.26 2.75 -16.79
N LEU A 275 11.18 3.24 -18.02
CA LEU A 275 11.43 4.65 -18.36
C LEU A 275 10.16 5.26 -18.91
N THR A 276 9.74 6.41 -18.37
CA THR A 276 8.52 7.10 -18.80
C THR A 276 8.80 8.58 -19.04
N VAL A 277 8.20 9.11 -20.08
CA VAL A 277 8.06 10.56 -20.30
C VAL A 277 6.58 10.88 -20.44
N ALA A 278 6.12 11.88 -19.70
CA ALA A 278 4.74 12.34 -19.78
C ALA A 278 4.66 13.87 -19.87
N GLN A 279 3.76 14.37 -20.70
CA GLN A 279 3.32 15.76 -20.67
C GLN A 279 2.01 15.82 -19.91
N ALA A 280 1.95 16.65 -18.86
CA ALA A 280 0.81 16.73 -17.96
C ALA A 280 0.27 18.16 -17.83
N TRP A 281 -1.03 18.23 -17.59
CA TRP A 281 -1.76 19.46 -17.27
C TRP A 281 -2.52 19.22 -15.97
N ALA A 282 -2.34 20.13 -14.99
CA ALA A 282 -2.94 20.00 -13.68
C ALA A 282 -3.45 21.36 -13.18
N MET A 283 -4.31 21.35 -12.17
CA MET A 283 -4.80 22.57 -11.54
C MET A 283 -3.86 23.02 -10.41
N GLY A 284 -2.67 23.47 -10.81
CA GLY A 284 -1.60 23.94 -9.94
C GLY A 284 -0.25 23.37 -10.34
N ASP A 285 0.84 23.94 -9.84
CA ASP A 285 2.21 23.61 -10.17
C ASP A 285 2.85 22.56 -9.26
N SER A 286 2.23 22.24 -8.12
CA SER A 286 2.73 21.28 -7.14
C SER A 286 2.67 19.84 -7.69
N PHE A 287 3.61 18.99 -7.28
CA PHE A 287 3.58 17.54 -7.46
C PHE A 287 2.21 16.92 -7.10
N TRP A 288 1.52 17.50 -6.11
CA TRP A 288 0.24 17.03 -5.58
C TRP A 288 -0.98 17.66 -6.26
N ALA A 289 -0.79 18.59 -7.20
CA ALA A 289 -1.91 19.29 -7.83
C ALA A 289 -2.79 18.35 -8.66
N ARG A 290 -4.08 18.33 -8.36
CA ARG A 290 -5.12 17.56 -9.05
C ARG A 290 -6.37 18.43 -9.27
N PRO A 291 -7.22 18.11 -10.26
CA PRO A 291 -7.10 17.03 -11.25
C PRO A 291 -5.91 17.22 -12.18
N GLU A 292 -5.38 16.12 -12.67
CA GLU A 292 -4.31 16.06 -13.66
C GLU A 292 -4.72 15.19 -14.83
N ILE A 293 -4.40 15.64 -16.06
CA ILE A 293 -4.49 14.85 -17.27
C ILE A 293 -3.07 14.73 -17.81
N ARG A 294 -2.62 13.51 -18.16
CA ARG A 294 -1.30 13.28 -18.74
C ARG A 294 -1.37 12.37 -19.95
N VAL A 295 -0.55 12.69 -20.95
CA VAL A 295 -0.23 11.83 -22.09
C VAL A 295 1.18 11.32 -21.87
N TYR A 296 1.40 10.02 -21.98
CA TYR A 296 2.69 9.41 -21.65
C TYR A 296 3.12 8.38 -22.66
N GLY A 297 4.44 8.16 -22.73
CA GLY A 297 5.07 7.02 -23.35
C GLY A 297 6.04 6.37 -22.36
N SER A 298 6.05 5.05 -22.31
CA SER A 298 6.93 4.27 -21.45
C SER A 298 7.64 3.19 -22.24
N TYR A 299 8.85 2.87 -21.82
CA TYR A 299 9.59 1.69 -22.22
C TYR A 299 9.84 0.83 -20.99
N ILE A 300 9.49 -0.45 -21.06
CA ILE A 300 9.58 -1.41 -19.95
C ILE A 300 10.42 -2.58 -20.42
N THR A 301 11.36 -3.07 -19.58
CA THR A 301 12.19 -4.23 -19.89
C THR A 301 11.87 -5.41 -19.00
N ASP A 302 12.07 -6.61 -19.52
CA ASP A 302 12.12 -7.87 -18.76
C ASP A 302 13.54 -8.44 -18.86
N ASP A 303 14.37 -8.14 -17.84
CA ASP A 303 15.80 -8.44 -17.90
C ASP A 303 16.08 -9.95 -17.71
N GLU A 304 15.16 -10.69 -17.08
CA GLU A 304 15.30 -12.13 -16.82
C GLU A 304 14.37 -13.02 -17.68
N GLY A 305 13.42 -12.42 -18.42
CA GLY A 305 12.48 -13.16 -19.26
C GLY A 305 11.44 -13.97 -18.50
N THR A 306 11.12 -13.51 -17.28
CA THR A 306 10.20 -14.22 -16.37
C THR A 306 8.90 -13.46 -16.10
N THR A 307 8.74 -12.27 -16.71
CA THR A 307 7.59 -11.41 -16.48
C THR A 307 6.66 -11.35 -17.70
N PHE A 308 7.17 -11.03 -18.90
CA PHE A 308 6.32 -10.90 -20.09
C PHE A 308 6.98 -11.29 -21.42
N GLY A 309 8.26 -11.60 -21.46
CA GLY A 309 8.98 -11.88 -22.69
C GLY A 309 10.15 -12.84 -22.51
N GLU A 310 11.07 -12.84 -23.47
CA GLU A 310 12.36 -13.50 -23.34
C GLU A 310 13.36 -12.59 -22.59
N LYS A 311 14.43 -13.15 -22.08
CA LYS A 311 15.47 -12.42 -21.37
C LYS A 311 16.00 -11.22 -22.17
N GLY A 312 15.82 -10.02 -21.61
CA GLY A 312 16.21 -8.76 -22.22
C GLY A 312 15.17 -8.16 -23.16
N ASP A 313 13.98 -8.73 -23.26
CA ASP A 313 12.88 -8.14 -24.02
C ASP A 313 12.40 -6.82 -23.42
N GLY A 314 11.84 -5.97 -24.29
CA GLY A 314 11.27 -4.70 -23.89
C GLY A 314 10.04 -4.32 -24.70
N GLU A 315 9.12 -3.64 -24.02
CA GLU A 315 7.86 -3.19 -24.59
C GLU A 315 7.67 -1.69 -24.51
N TYR A 316 7.02 -1.10 -25.53
CA TYR A 316 6.59 0.28 -25.53
C TYR A 316 5.11 0.37 -25.19
N VAL A 317 4.79 1.24 -24.25
CA VAL A 317 3.41 1.54 -23.86
C VAL A 317 3.17 3.04 -24.01
N ALA A 318 2.04 3.43 -24.58
CA ALA A 318 1.62 4.82 -24.64
C ALA A 318 0.16 4.94 -24.19
N GLY A 319 -0.19 6.04 -23.53
CA GLY A 319 -1.54 6.19 -23.01
C GLY A 319 -1.87 7.62 -22.58
N ILE A 320 -3.14 7.77 -22.21
CA ILE A 320 -3.68 8.96 -21.55
C ILE A 320 -4.17 8.53 -20.18
N GLN A 321 -3.81 9.29 -19.17
CA GLN A 321 -4.26 9.04 -17.80
C GLN A 321 -4.90 10.30 -17.22
N VAL A 322 -5.97 10.11 -16.47
CA VAL A 322 -6.62 11.17 -15.67
C VAL A 322 -6.55 10.76 -14.21
N GLU A 323 -6.15 11.69 -13.38
CA GLU A 323 -6.08 11.49 -11.94
C GLU A 323 -6.77 12.65 -11.21
N ALA A 324 -7.66 12.32 -10.28
CA ALA A 324 -8.37 13.29 -9.45
C ALA A 324 -8.61 12.73 -8.06
N TRP A 325 -8.53 13.63 -7.06
CA TRP A 325 -9.00 13.37 -5.70
C TRP A 325 -9.71 14.61 -5.17
N TRP A 326 -10.63 14.43 -4.23
CA TRP A 326 -11.45 15.45 -3.59
C TRP A 326 -11.76 15.08 -2.14
#